data_34bbf212e5fc5997111ac4b5731e4ded
#
_entry.id   34bbf212e5fc5997111ac4b5731e4ded
#
_cell.length_a   1.000
_cell.length_b   1.000
_cell.length_c   1.000
_cell.angle_alpha   90.00
_cell.angle_beta   90.00
_cell.angle_gamma   90.00
#
_symmetry.space_group_name_H-M   'P 1'
#
loop_
_entity.id
_entity.type
_entity.pdbx_description
1 polymer ?
#
loop_
_entity_poly.entity_id
_entity_poly.type
_entity_poly.pdbx_seq_one_letter_code
_entity_poly.pdbx_strand_id
1 'polypeptide(L)'
;MNSTRATLSWVLLTGTVAVAFLFGLFPLFDFDLWGHLAAARLIRETGQVPTVDPFLWGAASRPWTDLYWLFQLGAGALFALGGAPLLVLAKAALAALAVALSLAARRPGTSAALAAGVWLAPLVVVGGRSYERPEMISLVMVAAFLAVLARAREHPRLLWALPALQIPWVNSHPFFVFGPLLALLFALDAPVARAVPLFAGESPAPARARWVSALAVTAVCLVNPYGLRGALFPLGVIFGQGGDHLFYRQYVAELRPVWSFVSRDATNPYVLAFLVTFGVGVAAALAALAVRRLTLFRAALLLLAGTFGWSATRNVALFALVYATLTVWNLHDAWTARAEGRAAASRQERRRTKDLPREGSARADLLVAAALALLAVSIVSGAFYGWAGEGRSVGVGERPDWYAHDAQRFLVRDGMPRRAFVWSIGEANLTLFHGGGRVQVFMDPRLEVASRDLFERTIGIVRAMNAGDTARWETLIHRPGEPEPWPSILLDRAQGARAIAGVLRAPGWRPVYADDLAVVLVREEFAAARALPRVSP
;
A
#
# COMPACT_ATOMS: atom_id res chain seq x y z
N MET A 1 9.98 -37.41 12.60
CA MET A 1 10.69 -36.15 12.23
C MET A 1 11.57 -35.78 13.41
N ASN A 2 12.89 -35.71 13.25
CA ASN A 2 13.78 -35.35 14.38
C ASN A 2 13.42 -33.98 14.94
N SER A 3 13.36 -33.85 16.27
CA SER A 3 13.02 -32.59 16.98
C SER A 3 13.78 -31.38 16.45
N THR A 4 15.06 -31.53 16.18
CA THR A 4 15.94 -30.47 15.63
C THR A 4 15.45 -29.90 14.30
N ARG A 5 14.91 -30.73 13.38
CA ARG A 5 14.39 -30.26 12.08
C ARG A 5 13.06 -29.54 12.20
N ALA A 6 12.19 -30.01 13.09
CA ALA A 6 10.96 -29.30 13.38
C ALA A 6 11.27 -27.91 13.96
N THR A 7 12.21 -27.81 14.89
CA THR A 7 12.68 -26.55 15.45
C THR A 7 13.22 -25.61 14.37
N LEU A 8 14.11 -26.10 13.48
CA LEU A 8 14.70 -25.27 12.43
C LEU A 8 13.62 -24.78 11.42
N SER A 9 12.66 -25.63 11.08
CA SER A 9 11.53 -25.21 10.23
C SER A 9 10.71 -24.09 10.87
N TRP A 10 10.45 -24.16 12.17
CA TRP A 10 9.79 -23.08 12.89
C TRP A 10 10.63 -21.81 12.91
N VAL A 11 11.93 -21.90 13.15
CA VAL A 11 12.85 -20.76 13.14
C VAL A 11 12.84 -20.03 11.79
N LEU A 12 12.85 -20.79 10.67
CA LEU A 12 12.82 -20.18 9.34
C LEU A 12 11.51 -19.45 9.07
N LEU A 13 10.36 -20.05 9.38
CA LEU A 13 9.06 -19.46 9.13
C LEU A 13 8.81 -18.24 10.03
N THR A 14 9.09 -18.38 11.34
CA THR A 14 8.93 -17.26 12.28
C THR A 14 9.94 -16.14 12.03
N GLY A 15 11.17 -16.47 11.64
CA GLY A 15 12.19 -15.50 11.23
C GLY A 15 11.76 -14.70 10.01
N THR A 16 11.12 -15.33 9.01
CA THR A 16 10.57 -14.63 7.84
C THR A 16 9.48 -13.64 8.26
N VAL A 17 8.58 -14.04 9.16
CA VAL A 17 7.53 -13.15 9.71
C VAL A 17 8.13 -12.02 10.55
N ALA A 18 9.16 -12.32 11.36
CA ALA A 18 9.84 -11.32 12.17
C ALA A 18 10.56 -10.26 11.32
N VAL A 19 11.18 -10.65 10.20
CA VAL A 19 11.79 -9.70 9.26
C VAL A 19 10.73 -8.81 8.60
N ALA A 20 9.55 -9.34 8.26
CA ALA A 20 8.44 -8.52 7.77
C ALA A 20 7.97 -7.50 8.81
N PHE A 21 7.90 -7.90 10.08
CA PHE A 21 7.59 -7.00 11.19
C PHE A 21 8.64 -5.89 11.32
N LEU A 22 9.94 -6.25 11.30
CA LEU A 22 11.04 -5.29 11.38
C LEU A 22 11.01 -4.27 10.25
N PHE A 23 10.71 -4.69 9.02
CA PHE A 23 10.54 -3.77 7.90
C PHE A 23 9.37 -2.79 8.08
N GLY A 24 8.33 -3.16 8.81
CA GLY A 24 7.22 -2.27 9.16
C GLY A 24 7.51 -1.36 10.38
N LEU A 25 8.58 -1.64 11.14
CA LEU A 25 8.85 -0.97 12.41
C LEU A 25 9.75 0.26 12.22
N PHE A 26 9.21 1.32 11.65
CA PHE A 26 9.85 2.63 11.52
C PHE A 26 8.87 3.76 11.84
N PRO A 27 9.37 4.93 12.33
CA PRO A 27 8.54 6.06 12.71
C PRO A 27 7.64 6.57 11.57
N LEU A 28 6.50 7.16 11.92
CA LEU A 28 5.59 7.78 10.97
C LEU A 28 6.30 8.89 10.19
N PHE A 29 6.12 8.94 8.88
CA PHE A 29 6.54 10.04 8.02
C PHE A 29 5.63 10.25 6.81
N ASP A 30 4.56 9.44 6.69
CA ASP A 30 3.56 9.57 5.63
C ASP A 30 2.49 10.59 6.03
N PHE A 31 2.26 11.57 5.18
CA PHE A 31 1.25 12.59 5.40
C PHE A 31 -0.19 12.11 5.15
N ASP A 32 -0.40 11.03 4.39
CA ASP A 32 -1.75 10.54 4.06
C ASP A 32 -2.49 10.05 5.31
N LEU A 33 -1.77 9.54 6.30
CA LEU A 33 -2.34 9.13 7.58
C LEU A 33 -3.18 10.22 8.22
N TRP A 34 -2.68 11.47 8.22
CA TRP A 34 -3.36 12.59 8.88
C TRP A 34 -4.71 12.92 8.23
N GLY A 35 -4.83 12.76 6.90
CA GLY A 35 -6.10 12.86 6.19
C GLY A 35 -7.07 11.76 6.58
N HIS A 36 -6.59 10.53 6.75
CA HIS A 36 -7.41 9.41 7.24
C HIS A 36 -7.88 9.65 8.68
N LEU A 37 -7.04 10.19 9.56
CA LEU A 37 -7.42 10.54 10.92
C LEU A 37 -8.42 11.70 10.97
N ALA A 38 -8.28 12.70 10.08
CA ALA A 38 -9.26 13.80 9.93
C ALA A 38 -10.63 13.27 9.50
N ALA A 39 -10.67 12.35 8.51
CA ALA A 39 -11.90 11.70 8.07
C ALA A 39 -12.52 10.82 9.17
N ALA A 40 -11.70 10.07 9.92
CA ALA A 40 -12.16 9.30 11.07
C ALA A 40 -12.84 10.18 12.13
N ARG A 41 -12.27 11.34 12.40
CA ARG A 41 -12.84 12.33 13.31
C ARG A 41 -14.18 12.85 12.79
N LEU A 42 -14.25 13.22 11.51
CA LEU A 42 -15.48 13.68 10.86
C LEU A 42 -16.60 12.64 11.00
N ILE A 43 -16.31 11.35 10.68
CA ILE A 43 -17.29 10.26 10.77
C ILE A 43 -17.77 10.09 12.23
N ARG A 44 -16.88 10.17 13.21
CA ARG A 44 -17.24 10.05 14.63
C ARG A 44 -18.10 11.22 15.13
N GLU A 45 -17.81 12.43 14.68
CA GLU A 45 -18.54 13.65 15.07
C GLU A 45 -19.92 13.72 14.41
N THR A 46 -20.03 13.30 13.15
CA THR A 46 -21.30 13.35 12.40
C THR A 46 -22.15 12.09 12.49
N GLY A 47 -21.55 10.96 12.88
CA GLY A 47 -22.19 9.62 12.85
C GLY A 47 -22.45 9.10 11.43
N GLN A 48 -21.89 9.72 10.39
CA GLN A 48 -22.16 9.39 9.00
C GLN A 48 -20.86 9.31 8.19
N VAL A 49 -20.82 8.37 7.24
CA VAL A 49 -19.76 8.33 6.22
C VAL A 49 -20.07 9.40 5.16
N PRO A 50 -19.12 10.30 4.84
CA PRO A 50 -19.38 11.45 3.98
C PRO A 50 -19.70 11.02 2.54
N THR A 51 -20.65 11.71 1.91
CA THR A 51 -20.99 11.55 0.48
C THR A 51 -20.58 12.76 -0.36
N VAL A 52 -20.22 13.86 0.32
CA VAL A 52 -19.73 15.11 -0.26
C VAL A 52 -18.49 15.52 0.49
N ASP A 53 -17.52 16.08 -0.21
CA ASP A 53 -16.26 16.52 0.39
C ASP A 53 -16.43 17.82 1.21
N PRO A 54 -16.08 17.81 2.52
CA PRO A 54 -16.12 19.01 3.35
C PRO A 54 -14.77 19.71 3.47
N PHE A 55 -13.68 19.13 2.96
CA PHE A 55 -12.31 19.51 3.28
C PHE A 55 -11.69 20.49 2.30
N LEU A 56 -12.11 20.45 1.02
CA LEU A 56 -11.55 21.29 -0.03
C LEU A 56 -12.44 22.51 -0.33
N TRP A 57 -11.91 23.72 -0.19
CA TRP A 57 -12.68 24.91 -0.57
C TRP A 57 -12.69 25.19 -2.07
N GLY A 58 -11.69 24.67 -2.83
CA GLY A 58 -11.68 24.72 -4.29
C GLY A 58 -12.57 23.66 -4.96
N ALA A 59 -13.12 22.72 -4.18
CA ALA A 59 -13.91 21.57 -4.64
C ALA A 59 -15.24 21.45 -3.88
N ALA A 60 -15.75 22.55 -3.33
CA ALA A 60 -17.00 22.56 -2.55
C ALA A 60 -18.13 21.84 -3.29
N SER A 61 -18.89 21.02 -2.56
CA SER A 61 -20.01 20.22 -3.06
C SER A 61 -19.65 19.07 -4.02
N ARG A 62 -18.39 18.67 -4.11
CA ARG A 62 -18.03 17.48 -4.93
C ARG A 62 -18.44 16.19 -4.26
N PRO A 63 -18.94 15.25 -5.04
CA PRO A 63 -19.23 13.91 -4.53
C PRO A 63 -17.95 13.23 -4.07
N TRP A 64 -17.97 12.69 -2.86
CA TRP A 64 -16.88 11.89 -2.31
C TRP A 64 -17.37 10.46 -2.04
N THR A 65 -16.62 9.46 -2.50
CA THR A 65 -16.85 8.05 -2.23
C THR A 65 -15.70 7.53 -1.38
N ASP A 66 -15.87 7.62 -0.06
CA ASP A 66 -14.83 7.24 0.90
C ASP A 66 -14.90 5.74 1.22
N LEU A 67 -14.23 4.91 0.43
CA LEU A 67 -14.12 3.47 0.66
C LEU A 67 -13.09 3.10 1.73
N TYR A 68 -12.47 4.08 2.36
CA TYR A 68 -11.46 3.88 3.41
C TYR A 68 -12.06 4.00 4.83
N TRP A 69 -13.34 4.30 4.95
CA TRP A 69 -14.00 4.69 6.20
C TRP A 69 -13.77 3.71 7.37
N LEU A 70 -13.78 2.40 7.09
CA LEU A 70 -13.55 1.40 8.14
C LEU A 70 -12.08 1.38 8.60
N PHE A 71 -11.13 1.49 7.66
CA PHE A 71 -9.72 1.67 7.98
C PHE A 71 -9.51 2.95 8.79
N GLN A 72 -10.13 4.06 8.37
CA GLN A 72 -10.01 5.36 9.03
C GLN A 72 -10.49 5.28 10.49
N LEU A 73 -11.67 4.70 10.73
CA LEU A 73 -12.16 4.49 12.09
C LEU A 73 -11.23 3.61 12.92
N GLY A 74 -10.69 2.53 12.34
CA GLY A 74 -9.72 1.65 13.00
C GLY A 74 -8.42 2.39 13.35
N ALA A 75 -7.85 3.13 12.39
CA ALA A 75 -6.65 3.94 12.59
C ALA A 75 -6.90 5.05 13.64
N GLY A 76 -8.06 5.73 13.57
CA GLY A 76 -8.46 6.73 14.55
C GLY A 76 -8.60 6.17 15.96
N ALA A 77 -9.16 4.97 16.11
CA ALA A 77 -9.26 4.29 17.40
C ALA A 77 -7.88 3.91 17.96
N LEU A 78 -7.00 3.34 17.14
CA LEU A 78 -5.62 3.01 17.52
C LEU A 78 -4.83 4.27 17.92
N PHE A 79 -4.97 5.36 17.15
CA PHE A 79 -4.34 6.63 17.47
C PHE A 79 -4.83 7.21 18.79
N ALA A 80 -6.13 7.14 19.06
CA ALA A 80 -6.71 7.58 20.33
C ALA A 80 -6.24 6.76 21.54
N LEU A 81 -5.94 5.46 21.35
CA LEU A 81 -5.50 4.53 22.39
C LEU A 81 -4.01 4.65 22.72
N GLY A 82 -3.16 4.88 21.73
CA GLY A 82 -1.71 4.81 21.92
C GLY A 82 -0.90 5.70 20.97
N GLY A 83 -1.54 6.65 20.28
CA GLY A 83 -0.87 7.60 19.41
C GLY A 83 -0.11 6.97 18.25
N ALA A 84 0.87 7.69 17.76
CA ALA A 84 1.77 7.27 16.70
C ALA A 84 2.49 5.92 16.98
N PRO A 85 3.00 5.64 18.21
CA PRO A 85 3.64 4.36 18.50
C PRO A 85 2.74 3.15 18.22
N LEU A 86 1.45 3.21 18.59
CA LEU A 86 0.53 2.08 18.38
C LEU A 86 0.19 1.89 16.90
N LEU A 87 0.12 2.96 16.12
CA LEU A 87 -0.06 2.88 14.67
C LEU A 87 1.15 2.22 13.98
N VAL A 88 2.38 2.57 14.39
CA VAL A 88 3.59 1.92 13.87
C VAL A 88 3.59 0.43 14.17
N LEU A 89 3.25 0.04 15.40
CA LEU A 89 3.15 -1.38 15.77
C LEU A 89 2.06 -2.10 14.98
N ALA A 90 0.92 -1.46 14.77
CA ALA A 90 -0.18 -2.02 13.99
C ALA A 90 0.21 -2.26 12.52
N LYS A 91 0.87 -1.30 11.86
CA LYS A 91 1.34 -1.52 10.48
C LYS A 91 2.37 -2.64 10.38
N ALA A 92 3.32 -2.69 11.34
CA ALA A 92 4.32 -3.76 11.39
C ALA A 92 3.65 -5.13 11.60
N ALA A 93 2.63 -5.20 12.47
CA ALA A 93 1.84 -6.40 12.67
C ALA A 93 1.04 -6.81 11.42
N LEU A 94 0.48 -5.85 10.67
CA LEU A 94 -0.23 -6.14 9.41
C LEU A 94 0.73 -6.69 8.34
N ALA A 95 1.95 -6.14 8.20
CA ALA A 95 2.97 -6.67 7.31
C ALA A 95 3.35 -8.12 7.68
N ALA A 96 3.61 -8.35 8.96
CA ALA A 96 3.90 -9.68 9.50
C ALA A 96 2.74 -10.67 9.27
N LEU A 97 1.50 -10.24 9.50
CA LEU A 97 0.29 -11.05 9.29
C LEU A 97 0.11 -11.43 7.83
N ALA A 98 0.30 -10.50 6.89
CA ALA A 98 0.21 -10.78 5.46
C ALA A 98 1.23 -11.86 5.03
N VAL A 99 2.47 -11.76 5.52
CA VAL A 99 3.52 -12.75 5.25
C VAL A 99 3.19 -14.10 5.93
N ALA A 100 2.72 -14.08 7.19
CA ALA A 100 2.33 -15.29 7.90
C ALA A 100 1.20 -16.05 7.21
N LEU A 101 0.17 -15.34 6.74
CA LEU A 101 -0.94 -15.93 5.97
C LEU A 101 -0.48 -16.50 4.64
N SER A 102 0.42 -15.81 3.93
CA SER A 102 1.02 -16.32 2.70
C SER A 102 1.85 -17.58 2.96
N LEU A 103 2.68 -17.61 4.01
CA LEU A 103 3.41 -18.82 4.41
C LEU A 103 2.46 -19.94 4.85
N ALA A 104 1.35 -19.60 5.48
CA ALA A 104 0.30 -20.56 5.81
C ALA A 104 -0.42 -21.12 4.57
N ALA A 105 -0.44 -20.40 3.45
CA ALA A 105 -0.98 -20.86 2.18
C ALA A 105 -0.10 -21.92 1.48
N ARG A 106 1.12 -22.21 1.97
CA ARG A 106 2.01 -23.20 1.38
C ARG A 106 1.36 -24.58 1.34
N ARG A 107 1.74 -25.36 0.33
CA ARG A 107 1.24 -26.72 0.17
C ARG A 107 1.79 -27.66 1.25
N PRO A 108 1.02 -28.69 1.66
CA PRO A 108 1.53 -29.73 2.54
C PRO A 108 2.83 -30.34 1.96
N GLY A 109 3.83 -30.56 2.82
CA GLY A 109 5.13 -31.09 2.40
C GLY A 109 6.11 -30.06 1.79
N THR A 110 5.72 -28.79 1.66
CA THR A 110 6.67 -27.73 1.27
C THR A 110 7.69 -27.49 2.38
N SER A 111 9.00 -27.57 2.05
CA SER A 111 10.04 -27.30 3.02
C SER A 111 10.03 -25.84 3.50
N ALA A 112 10.35 -25.61 4.77
CA ALA A 112 10.43 -24.26 5.34
C ALA A 112 11.52 -23.42 4.67
N ALA A 113 12.66 -24.04 4.32
CA ALA A 113 13.74 -23.37 3.59
C ALA A 113 13.31 -22.90 2.20
N LEU A 114 12.53 -23.70 1.46
CA LEU A 114 11.99 -23.26 0.18
C LEU A 114 11.05 -22.07 0.36
N ALA A 115 10.10 -22.15 1.29
CA ALA A 115 9.15 -21.09 1.54
C ALA A 115 9.83 -19.79 2.00
N ALA A 116 10.71 -19.88 3.00
CA ALA A 116 11.45 -18.73 3.54
C ALA A 116 12.46 -18.16 2.53
N GLY A 117 13.16 -19.03 1.77
CA GLY A 117 14.13 -18.61 0.75
C GLY A 117 13.48 -17.84 -0.40
N VAL A 118 12.31 -18.28 -0.85
CA VAL A 118 11.53 -17.56 -1.87
C VAL A 118 11.09 -16.18 -1.35
N TRP A 119 10.83 -16.05 -0.04
CA TRP A 119 10.38 -14.80 0.56
C TRP A 119 11.49 -13.76 0.76
N LEU A 120 12.79 -14.09 0.66
CA LEU A 120 13.89 -13.13 0.93
C LEU A 120 13.78 -11.84 0.12
N ALA A 121 13.61 -11.92 -1.20
CA ALA A 121 13.45 -10.73 -2.04
C ALA A 121 12.06 -10.06 -1.88
N PRO A 122 10.92 -10.79 -1.90
CA PRO A 122 9.61 -10.21 -1.61
C PRO A 122 9.51 -9.47 -0.29
N LEU A 123 10.20 -9.88 0.79
CA LEU A 123 10.25 -9.16 2.06
C LEU A 123 10.76 -7.73 1.88
N VAL A 124 11.80 -7.55 1.09
CA VAL A 124 12.36 -6.23 0.78
C VAL A 124 11.33 -5.37 0.03
N VAL A 125 10.66 -5.95 -0.98
CA VAL A 125 9.64 -5.20 -1.76
C VAL A 125 8.44 -4.80 -0.88
N VAL A 126 7.94 -5.72 -0.06
CA VAL A 126 6.84 -5.44 0.89
C VAL A 126 7.28 -4.39 1.90
N GLY A 127 8.50 -4.51 2.45
CA GLY A 127 9.07 -3.58 3.41
C GLY A 127 9.17 -2.14 2.88
N GLY A 128 9.50 -1.98 1.58
CA GLY A 128 9.53 -0.69 0.92
C GLY A 128 8.18 0.04 0.87
N ARG A 129 7.07 -0.70 1.06
CA ARG A 129 5.69 -0.18 0.99
C ARG A 129 4.89 -0.37 2.28
N SER A 130 5.53 -0.68 3.40
CA SER A 130 4.86 -0.88 4.69
C SER A 130 4.56 0.45 5.39
N TYR A 131 3.70 1.29 4.77
CA TYR A 131 3.23 2.56 5.34
C TYR A 131 1.93 2.39 6.12
N GLU A 132 1.53 3.42 6.87
CA GLU A 132 0.26 3.51 7.61
C GLU A 132 -0.92 3.82 6.68
N ARG A 133 -1.06 3.00 5.64
CA ARG A 133 -2.06 3.19 4.58
C ARG A 133 -3.06 2.04 4.51
N PRO A 134 -4.25 2.28 4.02
CA PRO A 134 -5.29 1.24 3.90
C PRO A 134 -4.90 0.09 2.94
N GLU A 135 -3.91 0.28 2.06
CA GLU A 135 -3.37 -0.79 1.21
C GLU A 135 -2.81 -1.97 2.02
N MET A 136 -2.35 -1.76 3.27
CA MET A 136 -1.89 -2.83 4.16
C MET A 136 -3.00 -3.83 4.50
N ILE A 137 -4.25 -3.35 4.61
CA ILE A 137 -5.41 -4.24 4.77
C ILE A 137 -5.57 -5.12 3.53
N SER A 138 -5.38 -4.58 2.34
CA SER A 138 -5.47 -5.36 1.10
C SER A 138 -4.39 -6.43 0.99
N LEU A 139 -3.17 -6.20 1.47
CA LEU A 139 -2.14 -7.23 1.54
C LEU A 139 -2.58 -8.40 2.42
N VAL A 140 -3.11 -8.10 3.60
CA VAL A 140 -3.64 -9.12 4.53
C VAL A 140 -4.81 -9.88 3.89
N MET A 141 -5.75 -9.18 3.24
CA MET A 141 -6.93 -9.81 2.63
C MET A 141 -6.56 -10.69 1.45
N VAL A 142 -5.66 -10.26 0.56
CA VAL A 142 -5.17 -11.11 -0.54
C VAL A 142 -4.47 -12.36 0.01
N ALA A 143 -3.60 -12.22 1.02
CA ALA A 143 -2.96 -13.35 1.66
C ALA A 143 -3.97 -14.31 2.30
N ALA A 144 -5.00 -13.78 2.97
CA ALA A 144 -6.07 -14.58 3.57
C ALA A 144 -6.90 -15.32 2.50
N PHE A 145 -7.26 -14.66 1.41
CA PHE A 145 -7.93 -15.30 0.27
C PHE A 145 -7.08 -16.45 -0.30
N LEU A 146 -5.79 -16.20 -0.56
CA LEU A 146 -4.89 -17.25 -1.07
C LEU A 146 -4.74 -18.42 -0.08
N ALA A 147 -4.71 -18.14 1.24
CA ALA A 147 -4.65 -19.18 2.27
C ALA A 147 -5.94 -20.02 2.32
N VAL A 148 -7.10 -19.39 2.18
CA VAL A 148 -8.39 -20.09 2.08
C VAL A 148 -8.46 -20.93 0.82
N LEU A 149 -8.11 -20.37 -0.35
CA LEU A 149 -8.17 -21.06 -1.63
C LEU A 149 -7.19 -22.23 -1.68
N ALA A 150 -5.99 -22.10 -1.09
CA ALA A 150 -5.02 -23.20 -0.99
C ALA A 150 -5.59 -24.41 -0.22
N ARG A 151 -6.39 -24.17 0.82
CA ARG A 151 -6.98 -25.18 1.68
C ARG A 151 -8.36 -25.68 1.24
N ALA A 152 -9.04 -24.92 0.38
CA ALA A 152 -10.35 -25.27 -0.13
C ALA A 152 -10.39 -26.60 -0.89
N ARG A 153 -9.22 -27.11 -1.35
CA ARG A 153 -9.09 -28.45 -1.95
C ARG A 153 -9.46 -29.56 -0.96
N GLU A 154 -8.96 -29.44 0.26
CA GLU A 154 -9.16 -30.44 1.33
C GLU A 154 -10.41 -30.11 2.16
N HIS A 155 -10.70 -28.82 2.34
CA HIS A 155 -11.76 -28.30 3.16
C HIS A 155 -12.66 -27.31 2.39
N PRO A 156 -13.56 -27.75 1.48
CA PRO A 156 -14.37 -26.86 0.64
C PRO A 156 -15.25 -25.88 1.42
N ARG A 157 -15.61 -26.21 2.67
CA ARG A 157 -16.37 -25.32 3.56
C ARG A 157 -15.67 -24.00 3.86
N LEU A 158 -14.32 -23.95 3.77
CA LEU A 158 -13.56 -22.72 3.96
C LEU A 158 -13.86 -21.66 2.90
N LEU A 159 -14.41 -22.03 1.73
CA LEU A 159 -14.84 -21.06 0.72
C LEU A 159 -15.88 -20.06 1.25
N TRP A 160 -16.65 -20.42 2.27
CA TRP A 160 -17.60 -19.53 2.93
C TRP A 160 -16.96 -18.45 3.79
N ALA A 161 -15.67 -18.55 4.11
CA ALA A 161 -14.91 -17.48 4.75
C ALA A 161 -14.66 -16.30 3.79
N LEU A 162 -14.62 -16.55 2.47
CA LEU A 162 -14.31 -15.50 1.49
C LEU A 162 -15.33 -14.35 1.47
N PRO A 163 -16.66 -14.59 1.42
CA PRO A 163 -17.64 -13.51 1.54
C PRO A 163 -17.53 -12.75 2.86
N ALA A 164 -17.24 -13.42 3.97
CA ALA A 164 -17.08 -12.79 5.28
C ALA A 164 -15.85 -11.87 5.31
N LEU A 165 -14.71 -12.28 4.70
CA LEU A 165 -13.50 -11.46 4.55
C LEU A 165 -13.74 -10.29 3.59
N GLN A 166 -14.61 -10.44 2.60
CA GLN A 166 -14.90 -9.40 1.62
C GLN A 166 -15.61 -8.18 2.23
N ILE A 167 -16.46 -8.38 3.26
CA ILE A 167 -17.20 -7.28 3.93
C ILE A 167 -16.26 -6.20 4.50
N PRO A 168 -15.31 -6.53 5.39
CA PRO A 168 -14.37 -5.51 5.87
C PRO A 168 -13.47 -4.98 4.76
N TRP A 169 -13.16 -5.79 3.74
CA TRP A 169 -12.28 -5.35 2.66
C TRP A 169 -12.93 -4.29 1.77
N VAL A 170 -14.18 -4.46 1.33
CA VAL A 170 -14.89 -3.46 0.50
C VAL A 170 -15.06 -2.12 1.21
N ASN A 171 -15.01 -2.10 2.53
CA ASN A 171 -15.16 -0.93 3.38
C ASN A 171 -13.82 -0.33 3.87
N SER A 172 -12.68 -0.91 3.44
CA SER A 172 -11.35 -0.46 3.88
C SER A 172 -10.44 0.00 2.76
N HIS A 173 -10.54 -0.57 1.54
CA HIS A 173 -9.63 -0.19 0.45
C HIS A 173 -10.14 -0.63 -0.93
N PRO A 174 -10.02 0.21 -1.99
CA PRO A 174 -10.50 -0.09 -3.35
C PRO A 174 -9.94 -1.37 -3.98
N PHE A 175 -8.82 -1.92 -3.50
CA PHE A 175 -8.30 -3.21 -3.98
C PHE A 175 -9.17 -4.40 -3.59
N PHE A 176 -10.30 -4.20 -2.92
CA PHE A 176 -11.30 -5.25 -2.70
C PHE A 176 -11.75 -5.93 -4.01
N VAL A 177 -11.59 -5.26 -5.14
CA VAL A 177 -11.88 -5.81 -6.48
C VAL A 177 -11.09 -7.10 -6.78
N PHE A 178 -9.95 -7.29 -6.13
CA PHE A 178 -9.20 -8.56 -6.23
C PHE A 178 -9.92 -9.74 -5.58
N GLY A 179 -10.81 -9.53 -4.62
CA GLY A 179 -11.59 -10.62 -4.00
C GLY A 179 -12.49 -11.36 -4.99
N PRO A 180 -13.44 -10.69 -5.68
CA PRO A 180 -14.20 -11.28 -6.78
C PRO A 180 -13.32 -11.90 -7.88
N LEU A 181 -12.23 -11.22 -8.27
CA LEU A 181 -11.29 -11.70 -9.28
C LEU A 181 -10.64 -13.02 -8.87
N LEU A 182 -10.11 -13.13 -7.66
CA LEU A 182 -9.51 -14.36 -7.11
C LEU A 182 -10.53 -15.50 -7.06
N ALA A 183 -11.73 -15.24 -6.56
CA ALA A 183 -12.79 -16.24 -6.45
C ALA A 183 -13.27 -16.72 -7.84
N LEU A 184 -13.40 -15.81 -8.81
CA LEU A 184 -13.79 -16.13 -10.19
C LEU A 184 -12.71 -16.96 -10.90
N LEU A 185 -11.44 -16.52 -10.85
CA LEU A 185 -10.32 -17.28 -11.44
C LEU A 185 -10.22 -18.68 -10.86
N PHE A 186 -10.43 -18.83 -9.55
CA PHE A 186 -10.46 -20.15 -8.91
C PHE A 186 -11.66 -21.00 -9.35
N ALA A 187 -12.83 -20.39 -9.59
CA ALA A 187 -14.00 -21.09 -10.09
C ALA A 187 -13.81 -21.56 -11.54
N LEU A 188 -13.14 -20.76 -12.38
CA LEU A 188 -12.86 -21.03 -13.79
C LEU A 188 -11.74 -22.06 -14.01
N ASP A 189 -10.87 -22.29 -13.03
CA ASP A 189 -9.68 -23.12 -13.20
C ASP A 189 -9.98 -24.55 -13.72
N ALA A 190 -10.92 -25.25 -13.10
CA ALA A 190 -11.24 -26.62 -13.50
C ALA A 190 -12.01 -26.75 -14.84
N PRO A 191 -12.98 -25.88 -15.18
CA PRO A 191 -13.58 -25.86 -16.53
C PRO A 191 -12.55 -25.64 -17.63
N VAL A 192 -11.64 -24.67 -17.44
CA VAL A 192 -10.62 -24.36 -18.45
C VAL A 192 -9.57 -25.44 -18.58
N ALA A 193 -9.15 -26.08 -17.48
CA ALA A 193 -8.21 -27.21 -17.54
C ALA A 193 -8.77 -28.40 -18.35
N ARG A 194 -10.09 -28.59 -18.40
CA ARG A 194 -10.72 -29.61 -19.26
C ARG A 194 -10.70 -29.23 -20.74
N ALA A 195 -10.81 -27.93 -21.04
CA ALA A 195 -10.84 -27.42 -22.41
C ALA A 195 -9.43 -27.19 -22.99
N VAL A 196 -8.47 -26.85 -22.14
CA VAL A 196 -7.10 -26.49 -22.55
C VAL A 196 -6.10 -27.41 -21.84
N PRO A 197 -5.63 -28.49 -22.50
CA PRO A 197 -4.74 -29.50 -21.89
C PRO A 197 -3.37 -28.97 -21.43
N LEU A 198 -3.03 -27.74 -21.77
CA LEU A 198 -1.81 -27.06 -21.31
C LEU A 198 -1.83 -26.83 -19.80
N PHE A 199 -3.01 -26.57 -19.23
CA PHE A 199 -3.15 -26.28 -17.81
C PHE A 199 -3.55 -27.52 -17.01
N ALA A 200 -2.95 -27.64 -15.82
CA ALA A 200 -3.42 -28.59 -14.83
C ALA A 200 -4.70 -28.09 -14.19
N GLY A 201 -5.62 -28.97 -13.83
CA GLY A 201 -6.76 -28.63 -12.99
C GLY A 201 -6.34 -28.60 -11.52
N GLU A 202 -6.63 -27.52 -10.81
CA GLU A 202 -6.20 -27.42 -9.42
C GLU A 202 -7.20 -27.99 -8.43
N SER A 203 -8.50 -27.91 -8.71
CA SER A 203 -9.46 -28.02 -7.62
C SER A 203 -10.32 -29.27 -7.61
N PRO A 204 -10.23 -30.09 -6.57
CA PRO A 204 -11.24 -31.07 -6.23
C PRO A 204 -12.48 -30.45 -5.51
N ALA A 205 -12.47 -29.15 -5.15
CA ALA A 205 -13.63 -28.53 -4.52
C ALA A 205 -14.86 -28.59 -5.44
N PRO A 206 -16.07 -28.90 -4.93
CA PRO A 206 -17.28 -29.03 -5.73
C PRO A 206 -17.56 -27.79 -6.58
N ALA A 207 -17.88 -27.96 -7.86
CA ALA A 207 -18.14 -26.84 -8.78
C ALA A 207 -19.18 -25.87 -8.23
N ARG A 208 -20.28 -26.38 -7.66
CA ARG A 208 -21.32 -25.57 -7.02
C ARG A 208 -20.74 -24.67 -5.92
N ALA A 209 -19.89 -25.19 -5.03
CA ALA A 209 -19.31 -24.41 -3.93
C ALA A 209 -18.41 -23.29 -4.45
N ARG A 210 -17.62 -23.54 -5.49
CA ARG A 210 -16.74 -22.52 -6.11
C ARG A 210 -17.54 -21.37 -6.74
N TRP A 211 -18.54 -21.71 -7.55
CA TRP A 211 -19.37 -20.71 -8.22
C TRP A 211 -20.25 -19.92 -7.24
N VAL A 212 -20.89 -20.60 -6.28
CA VAL A 212 -21.72 -19.93 -5.27
C VAL A 212 -20.86 -19.02 -4.40
N SER A 213 -19.65 -19.45 -4.01
CA SER A 213 -18.72 -18.59 -3.28
C SER A 213 -18.29 -17.38 -4.10
N ALA A 214 -17.94 -17.54 -5.39
CA ALA A 214 -17.57 -16.43 -6.26
C ALA A 214 -18.71 -15.42 -6.43
N LEU A 215 -19.94 -15.89 -6.63
CA LEU A 215 -21.12 -15.03 -6.69
C LEU A 215 -21.38 -14.31 -5.36
N ALA A 216 -21.23 -15.01 -4.22
CA ALA A 216 -21.42 -14.42 -2.91
C ALA A 216 -20.36 -13.34 -2.62
N VAL A 217 -19.08 -13.58 -2.93
CA VAL A 217 -18.00 -12.58 -2.81
C VAL A 217 -18.31 -11.34 -3.64
N THR A 218 -18.81 -11.54 -4.87
CA THR A 218 -19.18 -10.41 -5.76
C THR A 218 -20.39 -9.64 -5.23
N ALA A 219 -21.43 -10.35 -4.76
CA ALA A 219 -22.64 -9.73 -4.23
C ALA A 219 -22.36 -8.92 -2.96
N VAL A 220 -21.49 -9.43 -2.10
CA VAL A 220 -21.10 -8.76 -0.84
C VAL A 220 -20.37 -7.44 -1.11
N CYS A 221 -19.80 -7.20 -2.29
CA CYS A 221 -19.25 -5.89 -2.64
C CYS A 221 -20.30 -4.77 -2.60
N LEU A 222 -21.59 -5.07 -2.63
CA LEU A 222 -22.68 -4.10 -2.45
C LEU A 222 -22.87 -3.68 -0.98
N VAL A 223 -22.27 -4.39 -0.02
CA VAL A 223 -22.35 -4.11 1.43
C VAL A 223 -21.35 -3.03 1.80
N ASN A 224 -21.61 -1.81 1.33
CA ASN A 224 -20.84 -0.60 1.63
C ASN A 224 -21.82 0.61 1.69
N PRO A 225 -21.45 1.76 2.28
CA PRO A 225 -22.33 2.92 2.43
C PRO A 225 -22.86 3.51 1.12
N TYR A 226 -22.20 3.21 -0.01
CA TYR A 226 -22.52 3.76 -1.34
C TYR A 226 -23.20 2.75 -2.27
N GLY A 227 -23.45 1.51 -1.81
CA GLY A 227 -24.07 0.45 -2.58
C GLY A 227 -23.35 0.17 -3.90
N LEU A 228 -24.07 0.21 -5.02
CA LEU A 228 -23.52 -0.06 -6.36
C LEU A 228 -22.43 0.94 -6.77
N ARG A 229 -22.57 2.22 -6.40
CA ARG A 229 -21.55 3.24 -6.69
C ARG A 229 -20.21 2.88 -6.05
N GLY A 230 -20.22 2.45 -4.78
CA GLY A 230 -19.02 2.00 -4.06
C GLY A 230 -18.43 0.72 -4.67
N ALA A 231 -19.29 -0.25 -5.00
CA ALA A 231 -18.86 -1.51 -5.62
C ALA A 231 -18.17 -1.32 -6.98
N LEU A 232 -18.63 -0.35 -7.78
CA LEU A 232 -18.06 -0.04 -9.11
C LEU A 232 -16.94 1.00 -9.06
N PHE A 233 -16.73 1.67 -7.93
CA PHE A 233 -15.73 2.75 -7.81
C PHE A 233 -14.32 2.37 -8.29
N PRO A 234 -13.75 1.19 -7.93
CA PRO A 234 -12.42 0.80 -8.41
C PRO A 234 -12.33 0.68 -9.93
N LEU A 235 -13.41 0.23 -10.58
CA LEU A 235 -13.46 0.14 -12.04
C LEU A 235 -13.47 1.53 -12.68
N GLY A 236 -14.19 2.49 -12.07
CA GLY A 236 -14.17 3.90 -12.49
C GLY A 236 -12.78 4.51 -12.40
N VAL A 237 -12.03 4.20 -11.34
CA VAL A 237 -10.63 4.65 -11.18
C VAL A 237 -9.71 4.01 -12.22
N ILE A 238 -9.87 2.71 -12.50
CA ILE A 238 -9.01 1.96 -13.44
C ILE A 238 -9.29 2.38 -14.89
N PHE A 239 -10.56 2.52 -15.28
CA PHE A 239 -10.98 2.73 -16.67
C PHE A 239 -11.40 4.17 -16.97
N GLY A 240 -11.86 4.95 -15.98
CA GLY A 240 -12.41 6.30 -16.16
C GLY A 240 -11.38 7.42 -16.18
N GLN A 241 -10.18 7.21 -15.65
CA GLN A 241 -9.12 8.25 -15.56
C GLN A 241 -8.08 8.15 -16.69
N GLY A 242 -8.38 7.49 -17.78
CA GLY A 242 -7.41 7.11 -18.83
C GLY A 242 -6.51 8.25 -19.35
N GLY A 243 -7.00 9.49 -19.48
CA GLY A 243 -6.21 10.66 -19.87
C GLY A 243 -5.47 11.30 -18.69
N ASP A 244 -6.10 11.37 -17.52
CA ASP A 244 -5.55 12.05 -16.35
C ASP A 244 -4.48 11.21 -15.64
N HIS A 245 -4.51 9.89 -15.78
CA HIS A 245 -3.49 9.01 -15.20
C HIS A 245 -2.07 9.30 -15.75
N LEU A 246 -1.92 9.59 -17.04
CA LEU A 246 -0.64 9.98 -17.63
C LEU A 246 -0.18 11.34 -17.11
N PHE A 247 -1.11 12.25 -16.87
CA PHE A 247 -0.83 13.55 -16.27
C PHE A 247 -0.31 13.40 -14.83
N TYR A 248 -1.04 12.67 -13.96
CA TYR A 248 -0.63 12.51 -12.57
C TYR A 248 0.70 11.77 -12.39
N ARG A 249 1.06 10.83 -13.29
CA ARG A 249 2.37 10.16 -13.28
C ARG A 249 3.57 11.10 -13.34
N GLN A 250 3.41 12.29 -13.89
CA GLN A 250 4.49 13.27 -13.97
C GLN A 250 4.82 13.87 -12.60
N TYR A 251 3.81 13.99 -11.73
CA TYR A 251 3.91 14.68 -10.46
C TYR A 251 3.90 13.74 -9.24
N VAL A 252 3.22 12.61 -9.33
CA VAL A 252 3.06 11.65 -8.24
C VAL A 252 3.98 10.46 -8.48
N ALA A 253 5.07 10.38 -7.70
CA ALA A 253 6.13 9.37 -7.89
C ALA A 253 5.60 7.94 -7.78
N GLU A 254 4.66 7.67 -6.88
CA GLU A 254 4.11 6.33 -6.66
C GLU A 254 3.21 5.82 -7.81
N LEU A 255 2.75 6.71 -8.69
CA LEU A 255 2.02 6.34 -9.91
C LEU A 255 2.96 6.02 -11.09
N ARG A 256 4.26 6.28 -10.96
CA ARG A 256 5.23 6.00 -12.01
C ARG A 256 5.47 4.49 -12.15
N PRO A 257 5.63 4.00 -13.39
CA PRO A 257 5.92 2.59 -13.63
C PRO A 257 7.32 2.22 -13.11
N VAL A 258 7.47 0.96 -12.68
CA VAL A 258 8.73 0.48 -12.06
C VAL A 258 9.93 0.63 -13.00
N TRP A 259 9.75 0.44 -14.31
CA TRP A 259 10.84 0.61 -15.28
C TRP A 259 11.52 1.98 -15.21
N SER A 260 10.79 3.05 -14.83
CA SER A 260 11.36 4.40 -14.65
C SER A 260 12.34 4.49 -13.47
N PHE A 261 12.23 3.59 -12.51
CA PHE A 261 13.17 3.45 -11.39
C PHE A 261 14.34 2.53 -11.76
N VAL A 262 14.07 1.45 -12.48
CA VAL A 262 15.10 0.56 -13.04
C VAL A 262 16.09 1.35 -13.92
N SER A 263 15.58 2.23 -14.79
CA SER A 263 16.42 3.04 -15.68
C SER A 263 17.21 4.12 -14.93
N ARG A 264 16.78 4.52 -13.73
CA ARG A 264 17.44 5.55 -12.93
C ARG A 264 18.50 4.98 -12.00
N ASP A 265 18.19 3.90 -11.31
CA ASP A 265 19.07 3.22 -10.36
C ASP A 265 18.68 1.75 -10.22
N ALA A 266 19.27 0.91 -11.07
CA ALA A 266 19.05 -0.54 -11.03
C ALA A 266 19.71 -1.21 -9.81
N THR A 267 20.60 -0.51 -9.08
CA THR A 267 21.32 -1.05 -7.92
C THR A 267 20.58 -0.82 -6.60
N ASN A 268 19.53 -0.02 -6.62
CA ASN A 268 18.67 0.19 -5.46
C ASN A 268 18.08 -1.15 -4.95
N PRO A 269 18.16 -1.47 -3.65
CA PRO A 269 17.77 -2.78 -3.13
C PRO A 269 16.29 -3.13 -3.38
N TYR A 270 15.39 -2.15 -3.39
CA TYR A 270 13.97 -2.40 -3.69
C TYR A 270 13.77 -2.77 -5.16
N VAL A 271 14.50 -2.11 -6.07
CA VAL A 271 14.47 -2.40 -7.51
C VAL A 271 15.03 -3.80 -7.78
N LEU A 272 16.20 -4.11 -7.21
CA LEU A 272 16.81 -5.45 -7.32
C LEU A 272 15.88 -6.54 -6.79
N ALA A 273 15.30 -6.33 -5.62
CA ALA A 273 14.37 -7.28 -5.01
C ALA A 273 13.11 -7.49 -5.87
N PHE A 274 12.57 -6.42 -6.47
CA PHE A 274 11.46 -6.51 -7.41
C PHE A 274 11.83 -7.36 -8.63
N LEU A 275 12.97 -7.09 -9.27
CA LEU A 275 13.45 -7.82 -10.44
C LEU A 275 13.72 -9.30 -10.13
N VAL A 276 14.33 -9.59 -8.98
CA VAL A 276 14.56 -10.98 -8.51
C VAL A 276 13.23 -11.68 -8.27
N THR A 277 12.28 -11.03 -7.58
CA THR A 277 10.95 -11.58 -7.33
C THR A 277 10.23 -11.91 -8.64
N PHE A 278 10.26 -11.00 -9.61
CA PHE A 278 9.66 -11.20 -10.93
C PHE A 278 10.33 -12.35 -11.68
N GLY A 279 11.66 -12.33 -11.80
CA GLY A 279 12.41 -13.35 -12.56
C GLY A 279 12.27 -14.75 -11.98
N VAL A 280 12.37 -14.89 -10.66
CA VAL A 280 12.19 -16.18 -9.97
C VAL A 280 10.74 -16.67 -10.10
N GLY A 281 9.76 -15.77 -10.01
CA GLY A 281 8.35 -16.11 -10.20
C GLY A 281 8.04 -16.64 -11.60
N VAL A 282 8.57 -15.97 -12.63
CA VAL A 282 8.44 -16.41 -14.03
C VAL A 282 9.14 -17.77 -14.23
N ALA A 283 10.36 -17.92 -13.76
CA ALA A 283 11.11 -19.18 -13.86
C ALA A 283 10.37 -20.33 -13.17
N ALA A 284 9.79 -20.08 -12.00
CA ALA A 284 8.98 -21.07 -11.28
C ALA A 284 7.70 -21.45 -12.05
N ALA A 285 7.04 -20.48 -12.67
CA ALA A 285 5.87 -20.75 -13.52
C ALA A 285 6.23 -21.60 -14.75
N LEU A 286 7.31 -21.26 -15.43
CA LEU A 286 7.82 -22.05 -16.56
C LEU A 286 8.24 -23.46 -16.13
N ALA A 287 8.85 -23.63 -14.96
CA ALA A 287 9.19 -24.94 -14.41
C ALA A 287 7.95 -25.78 -14.12
N ALA A 288 6.88 -25.17 -13.56
CA ALA A 288 5.61 -25.85 -13.33
C ALA A 288 4.88 -26.18 -14.64
N LEU A 289 4.96 -25.29 -15.65
CA LEU A 289 4.41 -25.52 -16.98
C LEU A 289 5.09 -26.68 -17.69
N ALA A 290 6.42 -26.74 -17.64
CA ALA A 290 7.22 -27.80 -18.26
C ALA A 290 6.87 -29.21 -17.73
N VAL A 291 6.43 -29.33 -16.47
CA VAL A 291 5.95 -30.56 -15.86
C VAL A 291 4.43 -30.69 -15.86
N ARG A 292 3.72 -29.84 -16.61
CA ARG A 292 2.24 -29.80 -16.71
C ARG A 292 1.51 -29.71 -15.36
N ARG A 293 2.06 -28.89 -14.47
CA ARG A 293 1.48 -28.61 -13.13
C ARG A 293 1.04 -27.14 -12.94
N LEU A 294 1.27 -26.28 -13.95
CA LEU A 294 0.77 -24.90 -13.91
C LEU A 294 -0.74 -24.88 -14.17
N THR A 295 -1.50 -24.15 -13.32
CA THR A 295 -2.95 -24.00 -13.49
C THR A 295 -3.28 -22.64 -14.13
N LEU A 296 -4.48 -22.52 -14.71
CA LEU A 296 -4.96 -21.25 -15.24
C LEU A 296 -5.01 -20.18 -14.14
N PHE A 297 -5.53 -20.54 -12.97
CA PHE A 297 -5.59 -19.64 -11.82
C PHE A 297 -4.24 -19.00 -11.53
N ARG A 298 -3.17 -19.83 -11.43
CA ARG A 298 -1.82 -19.33 -11.14
C ARG A 298 -1.24 -18.53 -12.30
N ALA A 299 -1.40 -18.98 -13.53
CA ALA A 299 -0.90 -18.29 -14.71
C ALA A 299 -1.56 -16.90 -14.88
N ALA A 300 -2.89 -16.84 -14.78
CA ALA A 300 -3.63 -15.59 -14.88
C ALA A 300 -3.28 -14.61 -13.74
N LEU A 301 -3.17 -15.13 -12.51
CA LEU A 301 -2.85 -14.29 -11.36
C LEU A 301 -1.41 -13.76 -11.40
N LEU A 302 -0.43 -14.55 -11.86
CA LEU A 302 0.93 -14.07 -12.10
C LEU A 302 0.98 -12.99 -13.19
N LEU A 303 0.26 -13.20 -14.28
CA LEU A 303 0.19 -12.20 -15.36
C LEU A 303 -0.44 -10.90 -14.86
N LEU A 304 -1.59 -10.98 -14.20
CA LEU A 304 -2.30 -9.81 -13.67
C LEU A 304 -1.48 -9.09 -12.59
N ALA A 305 -0.93 -9.81 -11.61
CA ALA A 305 -0.10 -9.21 -10.57
C ALA A 305 1.22 -8.65 -11.14
N GLY A 306 1.82 -9.32 -12.14
CA GLY A 306 3.00 -8.82 -12.83
C GLY A 306 2.74 -7.52 -13.56
N THR A 307 1.72 -7.46 -14.43
CA THR A 307 1.35 -6.22 -15.15
C THR A 307 0.98 -5.10 -14.18
N PHE A 308 0.24 -5.43 -13.11
CA PHE A 308 -0.12 -4.46 -12.07
C PHE A 308 1.10 -3.93 -11.31
N GLY A 309 2.04 -4.80 -10.92
CA GLY A 309 3.29 -4.41 -10.26
C GLY A 309 4.18 -3.53 -11.14
N TRP A 310 4.33 -3.84 -12.43
CA TRP A 310 5.10 -3.03 -13.36
C TRP A 310 4.47 -1.66 -13.66
N SER A 311 3.14 -1.56 -13.58
CA SER A 311 2.39 -0.36 -13.97
C SER A 311 2.60 0.85 -13.06
N ALA A 312 2.83 0.62 -11.76
CA ALA A 312 3.03 1.68 -10.77
C ALA A 312 3.74 1.16 -9.51
N THR A 313 4.64 1.96 -8.94
CA THR A 313 5.39 1.54 -7.74
C THR A 313 4.51 1.36 -6.50
N ARG A 314 3.35 2.01 -6.44
CA ARG A 314 2.36 1.76 -5.38
C ARG A 314 1.83 0.32 -5.32
N ASN A 315 1.95 -0.42 -6.42
CA ASN A 315 1.40 -1.77 -6.57
C ASN A 315 2.39 -2.90 -6.23
N VAL A 316 3.68 -2.56 -5.99
CA VAL A 316 4.74 -3.57 -5.90
C VAL A 316 4.61 -4.49 -4.69
N ALA A 317 4.03 -4.03 -3.57
CA ALA A 317 3.85 -4.88 -2.40
C ALA A 317 2.83 -6.00 -2.65
N LEU A 318 1.70 -5.67 -3.29
CA LEU A 318 0.69 -6.66 -3.69
C LEU A 318 1.26 -7.65 -4.70
N PHE A 319 1.98 -7.14 -5.72
CA PHE A 319 2.72 -7.98 -6.66
C PHE A 319 3.65 -8.96 -5.93
N ALA A 320 4.51 -8.47 -5.02
CA ALA A 320 5.49 -9.29 -4.33
C ALA A 320 4.85 -10.40 -3.48
N LEU A 321 3.76 -10.10 -2.78
CA LEU A 321 3.01 -11.07 -1.98
C LEU A 321 2.41 -12.19 -2.85
N VAL A 322 1.77 -11.83 -3.97
CA VAL A 322 1.18 -12.80 -4.91
C VAL A 322 2.28 -13.65 -5.53
N TYR A 323 3.35 -13.01 -6.05
CA TYR A 323 4.46 -13.71 -6.67
C TYR A 323 5.15 -14.66 -5.69
N ALA A 324 5.44 -14.23 -4.46
CA ALA A 324 6.04 -15.10 -3.44
C ALA A 324 5.19 -16.36 -3.19
N THR A 325 3.88 -16.16 -2.97
CA THR A 325 2.95 -17.25 -2.68
C THR A 325 2.90 -18.25 -3.83
N LEU A 326 2.70 -17.76 -5.06
CA LEU A 326 2.56 -18.62 -6.24
C LEU A 326 3.90 -19.26 -6.66
N THR A 327 5.03 -18.58 -6.43
CA THR A 327 6.37 -19.13 -6.65
C THR A 327 6.61 -20.34 -5.76
N VAL A 328 6.25 -20.24 -4.48
CA VAL A 328 6.34 -21.40 -3.56
C VAL A 328 5.50 -22.57 -4.06
N TRP A 329 4.26 -22.33 -4.52
CA TRP A 329 3.41 -23.39 -5.07
C TRP A 329 3.97 -24.00 -6.34
N ASN A 330 4.45 -23.19 -7.29
CA ASN A 330 4.98 -23.64 -8.56
C ASN A 330 6.26 -24.46 -8.40
N LEU A 331 7.19 -24.01 -7.54
CA LEU A 331 8.42 -24.75 -7.25
C LEU A 331 8.15 -26.05 -6.51
N HIS A 332 7.24 -26.05 -5.54
CA HIS A 332 6.82 -27.28 -4.86
C HIS A 332 6.26 -28.31 -5.86
N ASP A 333 5.32 -27.91 -6.72
CA ASP A 333 4.69 -28.81 -7.69
C ASP A 333 5.68 -29.27 -8.76
N ALA A 334 6.58 -28.39 -9.23
CA ALA A 334 7.62 -28.78 -10.17
C ALA A 334 8.62 -29.78 -9.57
N TRP A 335 8.95 -29.61 -8.29
CA TRP A 335 9.84 -30.51 -7.56
C TRP A 335 9.19 -31.86 -7.32
N THR A 336 7.96 -31.92 -6.84
CA THR A 336 7.22 -33.16 -6.56
C THR A 336 6.99 -33.96 -7.84
N ALA A 337 6.58 -33.31 -8.95
CA ALA A 337 6.40 -33.98 -10.24
C ALA A 337 7.71 -34.64 -10.76
N ARG A 338 8.84 -33.94 -10.62
CA ARG A 338 10.16 -34.50 -10.99
C ARG A 338 10.57 -35.68 -10.10
N ALA A 339 10.26 -35.61 -8.81
CA ALA A 339 10.54 -36.69 -7.87
C ALA A 339 9.67 -37.91 -8.18
N GLU A 340 8.39 -37.73 -8.49
CA GLU A 340 7.47 -38.78 -8.93
C GLU A 340 7.96 -39.48 -10.23
N GLY A 341 8.38 -38.68 -11.24
CA GLY A 341 8.92 -39.17 -12.49
C GLY A 341 10.19 -40.01 -12.29
N ARG A 342 11.13 -39.57 -11.43
CA ARG A 342 12.34 -40.30 -11.07
C ARG A 342 12.01 -41.60 -10.32
N ALA A 343 11.03 -41.54 -9.39
CA ALA A 343 10.60 -42.73 -8.65
C ALA A 343 9.93 -43.78 -9.58
N ALA A 344 9.15 -43.34 -10.58
CA ALA A 344 8.57 -44.22 -11.59
C ALA A 344 9.66 -44.85 -12.46
N ALA A 345 10.61 -44.08 -12.96
CA ALA A 345 11.75 -44.56 -13.73
C ALA A 345 12.62 -45.57 -12.92
N SER A 346 12.88 -45.21 -11.63
CA SER A 346 13.67 -46.09 -10.75
C SER A 346 12.93 -47.33 -10.28
N ARG A 347 11.58 -47.37 -10.24
CA ARG A 347 10.82 -48.62 -10.01
C ARG A 347 10.95 -49.59 -11.17
N GLN A 348 11.10 -49.09 -12.37
CA GLN A 348 11.39 -49.92 -13.55
C GLN A 348 12.82 -50.46 -13.51
N GLU A 349 13.75 -49.72 -12.89
CA GLU A 349 15.16 -50.12 -12.69
C GLU A 349 15.40 -50.84 -11.35
N ARG A 350 14.60 -50.54 -10.29
CA ARG A 350 14.72 -51.03 -8.90
C ARG A 350 14.06 -52.39 -8.63
N ARG A 351 14.02 -53.25 -9.55
CA ARG A 351 14.16 -54.68 -9.11
C ARG A 351 15.55 -54.97 -8.54
N ARG A 352 16.46 -53.96 -8.46
CA ARG A 352 17.86 -54.17 -8.05
C ARG A 352 18.43 -53.36 -6.88
N THR A 353 17.84 -52.24 -6.41
CA THR A 353 18.44 -51.53 -5.25
C THR A 353 17.42 -50.77 -4.42
N LYS A 354 17.42 -51.04 -3.10
CA LYS A 354 16.83 -50.22 -2.04
C LYS A 354 17.73 -49.03 -1.79
N ASP A 355 17.21 -47.79 -1.84
CA ASP A 355 17.69 -46.64 -1.06
C ASP A 355 16.81 -45.40 -1.28
N LEU A 356 16.22 -44.93 -0.25
CA LEU A 356 16.21 -43.79 0.67
C LEU A 356 15.54 -42.48 0.19
N PRO A 357 14.71 -41.85 1.05
CA PRO A 357 14.09 -40.57 0.81
C PRO A 357 15.12 -39.44 0.90
N ARG A 358 15.11 -38.52 -0.04
CA ARG A 358 15.93 -37.32 -0.01
C ARG A 358 15.41 -36.34 1.04
N GLU A 359 16.18 -36.19 2.08
CA GLU A 359 16.07 -35.13 3.09
C GLU A 359 16.46 -33.80 2.50
N GLY A 360 15.71 -32.71 2.84
CA GLY A 360 16.12 -31.30 2.60
C GLY A 360 17.54 -31.11 3.15
N SER A 361 18.41 -30.45 2.39
CA SER A 361 19.79 -30.24 2.78
C SER A 361 19.85 -29.29 3.99
N ALA A 362 20.42 -29.72 5.11
CA ALA A 362 20.67 -28.88 6.28
C ALA A 362 21.48 -27.62 5.93
N ARG A 363 22.28 -27.69 4.86
CA ARG A 363 23.00 -26.52 4.31
C ARG A 363 22.03 -25.46 3.77
N ALA A 364 20.96 -25.84 3.08
CA ALA A 364 19.97 -24.89 2.57
C ALA A 364 19.23 -24.21 3.72
N ASP A 365 18.86 -24.97 4.76
CA ASP A 365 18.20 -24.41 5.95
C ASP A 365 19.10 -23.38 6.64
N LEU A 366 20.39 -23.68 6.80
CA LEU A 366 21.37 -22.78 7.41
C LEU A 366 21.64 -21.53 6.58
N LEU A 367 21.74 -21.65 5.25
CA LEU A 367 21.94 -20.52 4.36
C LEU A 367 20.75 -19.56 4.39
N VAL A 368 19.52 -20.08 4.40
CA VAL A 368 18.31 -19.24 4.51
C VAL A 368 18.24 -18.59 5.88
N ALA A 369 18.56 -19.30 6.97
CA ALA A 369 18.60 -18.73 8.30
C ALA A 369 19.64 -17.61 8.40
N ALA A 370 20.84 -17.80 7.85
CA ALA A 370 21.89 -16.79 7.80
C ALA A 370 21.46 -15.56 6.99
N ALA A 371 20.80 -15.75 5.83
CA ALA A 371 20.29 -14.66 5.02
C ALA A 371 19.21 -13.84 5.74
N LEU A 372 18.26 -14.50 6.43
CA LEU A 372 17.25 -13.83 7.25
C LEU A 372 17.88 -13.06 8.42
N ALA A 373 18.87 -13.65 9.10
CA ALA A 373 19.58 -12.99 10.19
C ALA A 373 20.36 -11.76 9.69
N LEU A 374 21.08 -11.89 8.56
CA LEU A 374 21.80 -10.79 7.94
C LEU A 374 20.85 -9.65 7.55
N LEU A 375 19.71 -9.98 6.96
CA LEU A 375 18.70 -8.99 6.59
C LEU A 375 18.13 -8.30 7.84
N ALA A 376 17.80 -9.04 8.90
CA ALA A 376 17.34 -8.48 10.15
C ALA A 376 18.38 -7.53 10.78
N VAL A 377 19.65 -7.95 10.84
CA VAL A 377 20.75 -7.12 11.36
C VAL A 377 20.94 -5.86 10.51
N SER A 378 20.88 -5.96 9.17
CA SER A 378 21.03 -4.81 8.29
C SER A 378 19.89 -3.79 8.45
N ILE A 379 18.66 -4.24 8.74
CA ILE A 379 17.51 -3.37 9.02
C ILE A 379 17.73 -2.66 10.36
N VAL A 380 18.02 -3.43 11.41
CA VAL A 380 18.15 -2.90 12.79
C VAL A 380 19.34 -1.94 12.91
N SER A 381 20.46 -2.22 12.25
CA SER A 381 21.63 -1.33 12.21
C SER A 381 21.47 -0.10 11.30
N GLY A 382 20.41 -0.03 10.48
CA GLY A 382 20.22 1.03 9.50
C GLY A 382 21.02 0.84 8.20
N ALA A 383 21.90 -0.15 8.12
CA ALA A 383 22.74 -0.39 6.93
C ALA A 383 21.92 -0.64 5.66
N PHE A 384 20.78 -1.35 5.79
CA PHE A 384 19.85 -1.56 4.68
C PHE A 384 19.29 -0.22 4.16
N TYR A 385 18.83 0.65 5.04
CA TYR A 385 18.25 1.94 4.67
C TYR A 385 19.30 2.90 4.09
N GLY A 386 20.54 2.85 4.61
CA GLY A 386 21.68 3.57 4.02
C GLY A 386 21.94 3.13 2.58
N TRP A 387 21.93 1.82 2.29
CA TRP A 387 22.04 1.29 0.93
C TRP A 387 20.85 1.73 0.04
N ALA A 388 19.65 1.74 0.59
CA ALA A 388 18.44 2.18 -0.14
C ALA A 388 18.41 3.71 -0.40
N GLY A 389 19.32 4.48 0.18
CA GLY A 389 19.30 5.95 0.11
C GLY A 389 18.15 6.58 0.91
N GLU A 390 17.67 5.90 1.95
CA GLU A 390 16.55 6.33 2.77
C GLU A 390 17.00 6.73 4.18
N GLY A 391 16.41 7.81 4.68
CA GLY A 391 16.63 8.23 6.08
C GLY A 391 15.72 7.53 7.09
N ARG A 392 15.43 6.23 6.88
CA ARG A 392 14.65 5.42 7.82
C ARG A 392 15.54 4.82 8.90
N SER A 393 14.95 4.56 10.06
CA SER A 393 15.54 3.80 11.16
C SER A 393 14.45 2.97 11.84
N VAL A 394 14.84 1.89 12.49
CA VAL A 394 13.91 1.14 13.33
C VAL A 394 13.48 2.01 14.51
N GLY A 395 12.18 2.09 14.75
CA GLY A 395 11.64 2.89 15.84
C GLY A 395 10.12 2.99 15.80
N VAL A 396 9.57 3.65 16.80
CA VAL A 396 8.13 3.92 16.96
C VAL A 396 7.91 5.42 17.16
N GLY A 397 6.67 5.86 16.98
CA GLY A 397 6.32 7.27 17.08
C GLY A 397 6.39 8.00 15.74
N GLU A 398 6.54 9.29 15.77
CA GLU A 398 6.70 10.14 14.60
C GLU A 398 8.18 10.38 14.29
N ARG A 399 8.50 10.58 13.01
CA ARG A 399 9.85 10.98 12.61
C ARG A 399 10.14 12.38 13.16
N PRO A 400 11.23 12.57 13.91
CA PRO A 400 11.62 13.89 14.42
C PRO A 400 11.73 14.92 13.28
N ASP A 401 11.33 16.15 13.55
CA ASP A 401 11.47 17.30 12.64
C ASP A 401 10.87 17.08 11.24
N TRP A 402 9.81 16.27 11.16
CA TRP A 402 9.14 15.94 9.90
C TRP A 402 7.78 16.63 9.73
N TYR A 403 7.02 16.72 10.81
CA TYR A 403 5.66 17.28 10.78
C TYR A 403 5.64 18.64 11.47
N ALA A 404 5.23 19.70 10.76
CA ALA A 404 5.13 21.05 11.28
C ALA A 404 3.90 21.25 12.18
N HIS A 405 3.74 20.45 13.23
CA HIS A 405 2.56 20.44 14.10
C HIS A 405 2.29 21.81 14.75
N ASP A 406 3.32 22.54 15.16
CA ASP A 406 3.15 23.84 15.82
C ASP A 406 2.66 24.90 14.84
N ALA A 407 3.22 24.94 13.63
CA ALA A 407 2.74 25.82 12.57
C ALA A 407 1.29 25.51 12.19
N GLN A 408 0.93 24.20 12.14
CA GLN A 408 -0.44 23.78 11.85
C GLN A 408 -1.41 24.19 12.98
N ARG A 409 -1.04 23.97 14.25
CA ARG A 409 -1.85 24.43 15.40
C ARG A 409 -2.05 25.94 15.39
N PHE A 410 -0.99 26.69 15.05
CA PHE A 410 -1.11 28.13 14.90
C PHE A 410 -2.07 28.52 13.77
N LEU A 411 -1.96 27.87 12.62
CA LEU A 411 -2.77 28.16 11.43
C LEU A 411 -4.27 27.90 11.66
N VAL A 412 -4.63 26.86 12.42
CA VAL A 412 -6.03 26.48 12.64
C VAL A 412 -6.65 27.05 13.92
N ARG A 413 -5.91 27.86 14.68
CA ARG A 413 -6.41 28.48 15.92
C ARG A 413 -7.57 29.43 15.67
N ASP A 414 -8.38 29.70 16.69
CA ASP A 414 -9.47 30.65 16.60
C ASP A 414 -8.96 32.05 16.20
N GLY A 415 -9.71 32.69 15.34
CA GLY A 415 -9.36 33.99 14.82
C GLY A 415 -8.50 33.98 13.55
N MET A 416 -7.98 32.84 13.11
CA MET A 416 -7.30 32.69 11.80
C MET A 416 -8.30 32.48 10.67
N PRO A 417 -7.90 32.73 9.39
CA PRO A 417 -8.74 32.40 8.24
C PRO A 417 -9.16 30.94 8.25
N ARG A 418 -10.43 30.68 7.90
CA ARG A 418 -10.95 29.30 7.80
C ARG A 418 -10.54 28.57 6.53
N ARG A 419 -9.75 29.19 5.68
CA ARG A 419 -9.19 28.65 4.44
C ARG A 419 -7.69 28.73 4.49
N ALA A 420 -7.01 27.69 4.03
CA ALA A 420 -5.56 27.61 3.98
C ALA A 420 -5.07 27.13 2.61
N PHE A 421 -4.08 27.82 2.07
CA PHE A 421 -3.22 27.27 1.03
C PHE A 421 -1.99 26.67 1.71
N VAL A 422 -1.77 25.38 1.52
CA VAL A 422 -0.61 24.65 2.07
C VAL A 422 0.28 24.28 0.91
N TRP A 423 1.56 24.60 1.01
CA TRP A 423 2.55 24.38 -0.04
C TRP A 423 2.61 22.94 -0.53
N SER A 424 2.72 22.00 0.38
CA SER A 424 2.68 20.57 0.10
C SER A 424 1.26 20.05 0.22
N ILE A 425 0.76 19.42 -0.84
CA ILE A 425 -0.57 18.77 -0.81
C ILE A 425 -0.64 17.67 0.26
N GLY A 426 0.49 17.01 0.59
CA GLY A 426 0.57 16.06 1.69
C GLY A 426 0.38 16.72 3.05
N GLU A 427 1.06 17.84 3.31
CA GLU A 427 0.92 18.59 4.56
C GLU A 427 -0.47 19.16 4.78
N ALA A 428 -1.24 19.37 3.71
CA ALA A 428 -2.64 19.79 3.82
C ALA A 428 -3.46 18.80 4.68
N ASN A 429 -3.14 17.50 4.66
CA ASN A 429 -3.75 16.51 5.52
C ASN A 429 -3.51 16.79 7.02
N LEU A 430 -2.33 17.27 7.36
CA LEU A 430 -2.01 17.66 8.75
C LEU A 430 -2.83 18.89 9.19
N THR A 431 -3.07 19.85 8.27
CA THR A 431 -3.99 20.97 8.50
C THR A 431 -5.41 20.48 8.78
N LEU A 432 -5.90 19.53 7.98
CA LEU A 432 -7.23 18.94 8.18
C LEU A 432 -7.36 18.23 9.52
N PHE A 433 -6.33 17.49 9.92
CA PHE A 433 -6.28 16.81 11.21
C PHE A 433 -6.36 17.78 12.37
N HIS A 434 -5.54 18.84 12.39
CA HIS A 434 -5.56 19.85 13.45
C HIS A 434 -6.81 20.74 13.37
N GLY A 435 -7.31 21.01 12.18
CA GLY A 435 -8.46 21.89 11.95
C GLY A 435 -9.79 21.29 12.37
N GLY A 436 -9.93 19.96 12.43
CA GLY A 436 -11.15 19.28 12.85
C GLY A 436 -12.39 19.74 12.07
N GLY A 437 -12.30 19.86 10.75
CA GLY A 437 -13.40 20.30 9.89
C GLY A 437 -13.68 21.82 9.91
N ARG A 438 -13.02 22.61 10.75
CA ARG A 438 -13.20 24.07 10.84
C ARG A 438 -12.40 24.84 9.80
N VAL A 439 -11.33 24.25 9.29
CA VAL A 439 -10.46 24.84 8.26
C VAL A 439 -10.49 23.96 7.03
N GLN A 440 -10.72 24.58 5.88
CA GLN A 440 -10.63 23.93 4.58
C GLN A 440 -9.27 24.22 3.95
N VAL A 441 -8.75 23.26 3.20
CA VAL A 441 -7.50 23.41 2.44
C VAL A 441 -7.77 23.61 0.95
N PHE A 442 -6.81 24.22 0.23
CA PHE A 442 -6.96 24.44 -1.20
C PHE A 442 -7.02 23.12 -1.97
N MET A 443 -6.10 22.22 -1.65
CA MET A 443 -5.99 20.88 -2.21
C MET A 443 -5.33 19.95 -1.21
N ASP A 444 -5.73 18.66 -1.26
CA ASP A 444 -5.11 17.54 -0.54
C ASP A 444 -4.79 16.39 -1.52
N PRO A 445 -4.15 15.28 -1.07
CA PRO A 445 -3.73 14.17 -1.95
C PRO A 445 -4.87 13.32 -2.54
N ARG A 446 -6.12 13.52 -2.15
CA ARG A 446 -7.27 12.72 -2.63
C ARG A 446 -7.62 13.05 -4.09
N LEU A 447 -6.91 12.42 -5.02
CA LEU A 447 -7.10 12.63 -6.46
C LEU A 447 -8.51 12.22 -6.95
N GLU A 448 -9.22 11.39 -6.19
CA GLU A 448 -10.62 11.03 -6.47
C GLU A 448 -11.62 12.16 -6.20
N VAL A 449 -11.22 13.17 -5.42
CA VAL A 449 -12.02 14.37 -5.12
C VAL A 449 -11.49 15.57 -5.88
N ALA A 450 -10.17 15.74 -5.91
CA ALA A 450 -9.52 16.83 -6.63
C ALA A 450 -9.66 16.63 -8.15
N SER A 451 -10.10 17.69 -8.86
CA SER A 451 -10.06 17.65 -10.32
C SER A 451 -8.66 17.91 -10.85
N ARG A 452 -8.43 17.51 -12.08
CA ARG A 452 -7.22 17.89 -12.81
C ARG A 452 -7.03 19.42 -12.85
N ASP A 453 -8.10 20.20 -13.10
CA ASP A 453 -8.05 21.67 -13.07
C ASP A 453 -7.54 22.21 -11.72
N LEU A 454 -8.03 21.66 -10.59
CA LEU A 454 -7.56 22.06 -9.27
C LEU A 454 -6.09 21.69 -9.06
N PHE A 455 -5.67 20.54 -9.53
CA PHE A 455 -4.29 20.09 -9.46
C PHE A 455 -3.36 20.97 -10.31
N GLU A 456 -3.73 21.26 -11.57
CA GLU A 456 -2.99 22.16 -12.47
C GLU A 456 -2.91 23.57 -11.88
N ARG A 457 -4.00 24.07 -11.29
CA ARG A 457 -4.06 25.35 -10.59
C ARG A 457 -3.09 25.38 -9.40
N THR A 458 -3.05 24.31 -8.59
CA THR A 458 -2.12 24.18 -7.47
C THR A 458 -0.65 24.24 -7.93
N ILE A 459 -0.32 23.49 -8.99
CA ILE A 459 1.02 23.54 -9.60
C ILE A 459 1.33 24.96 -10.12
N GLY A 460 0.35 25.61 -10.74
CA GLY A 460 0.48 26.98 -11.23
C GLY A 460 0.83 27.97 -10.12
N ILE A 461 0.15 27.85 -8.98
CA ILE A 461 0.41 28.67 -7.78
C ILE A 461 1.85 28.44 -7.28
N VAL A 462 2.23 27.18 -7.08
CA VAL A 462 3.57 26.79 -6.61
C VAL A 462 4.66 27.33 -7.54
N ARG A 463 4.49 27.22 -8.86
CA ARG A 463 5.43 27.74 -9.86
C ARG A 463 5.53 29.28 -9.82
N ALA A 464 4.39 29.96 -9.73
CA ALA A 464 4.34 31.43 -9.69
C ALA A 464 4.95 31.98 -8.40
N MET A 465 4.71 31.33 -7.24
CA MET A 465 5.36 31.68 -5.97
C MET A 465 6.89 31.51 -6.07
N ASN A 466 7.37 30.41 -6.62
CA ASN A 466 8.80 30.17 -6.83
C ASN A 466 9.45 31.18 -7.78
N ALA A 467 8.71 31.69 -8.76
CA ALA A 467 9.16 32.71 -9.69
C ALA A 467 9.07 34.14 -9.10
N GLY A 468 8.38 34.34 -7.96
CA GLY A 468 8.08 35.65 -7.40
C GLY A 468 7.03 36.46 -8.19
N ASP A 469 6.22 35.78 -9.00
CA ASP A 469 5.14 36.38 -9.80
C ASP A 469 3.88 36.51 -8.93
N THR A 470 3.84 37.62 -8.15
CA THR A 470 2.79 37.90 -7.19
C THR A 470 1.41 38.00 -7.83
N ALA A 471 1.28 38.76 -8.91
CA ALA A 471 -0.01 38.93 -9.57
C ALA A 471 -0.63 37.61 -10.02
N ARG A 472 0.21 36.72 -10.53
CA ARG A 472 -0.24 35.42 -11.03
C ARG A 472 -0.66 34.46 -9.91
N TRP A 473 0.15 34.28 -8.85
CA TRP A 473 -0.23 33.33 -7.80
C TRP A 473 -1.40 33.85 -6.96
N GLU A 474 -1.51 35.16 -6.73
CA GLU A 474 -2.67 35.76 -6.06
C GLU A 474 -3.97 35.51 -6.86
N THR A 475 -3.98 35.76 -8.18
CA THR A 475 -5.13 35.47 -9.05
C THR A 475 -5.49 33.99 -9.07
N LEU A 476 -4.50 33.10 -8.97
CA LEU A 476 -4.73 31.66 -8.91
C LEU A 476 -5.25 31.16 -7.55
N ILE A 477 -4.82 31.77 -6.44
CA ILE A 477 -5.32 31.44 -5.09
C ILE A 477 -6.72 32.01 -4.88
N HIS A 478 -6.93 33.26 -5.23
CA HIS A 478 -8.18 33.99 -5.01
C HIS A 478 -8.66 34.57 -6.33
N ARG A 479 -9.70 33.99 -6.90
CA ARG A 479 -10.24 34.45 -8.19
C ARG A 479 -10.98 35.78 -8.00
N PRO A 480 -10.92 36.69 -8.98
CA PRO A 480 -11.72 37.91 -8.97
C PRO A 480 -13.21 37.58 -8.80
N GLY A 481 -13.85 38.22 -7.83
CA GLY A 481 -15.27 38.01 -7.52
C GLY A 481 -15.57 36.90 -6.52
N GLU A 482 -14.58 36.17 -6.02
CA GLU A 482 -14.78 35.27 -4.88
C GLU A 482 -15.11 36.13 -3.62
N PRO A 483 -16.27 35.90 -2.97
CA PRO A 483 -16.70 36.74 -1.83
C PRO A 483 -15.96 36.43 -0.53
N GLU A 484 -15.17 35.40 -0.53
CA GLU A 484 -14.53 34.83 0.65
C GLU A 484 -13.22 35.58 1.00
N PRO A 485 -12.86 35.67 2.29
CA PRO A 485 -11.61 36.29 2.69
C PRO A 485 -10.40 35.50 2.18
N TRP A 486 -9.27 36.20 2.02
CA TRP A 486 -8.01 35.58 1.65
C TRP A 486 -7.63 34.42 2.59
N PRO A 487 -7.11 33.30 2.07
CA PRO A 487 -6.64 32.20 2.90
C PRO A 487 -5.36 32.57 3.66
N SER A 488 -5.06 31.81 4.73
CA SER A 488 -3.70 31.73 5.24
C SER A 488 -2.84 30.94 4.26
N ILE A 489 -1.54 31.24 4.23
CA ILE A 489 -0.55 30.49 3.44
C ILE A 489 0.42 29.81 4.40
N LEU A 490 0.61 28.50 4.29
CA LEU A 490 1.65 27.75 4.98
C LEU A 490 2.67 27.27 3.95
N LEU A 491 3.94 27.61 4.17
CA LEU A 491 5.07 27.24 3.32
C LEU A 491 6.06 26.40 4.13
N ASP A 492 6.42 25.24 3.60
CA ASP A 492 7.47 24.36 4.12
C ASP A 492 8.86 24.99 3.88
N ARG A 493 9.74 24.97 4.88
CA ARG A 493 11.08 25.58 4.75
C ARG A 493 12.03 24.73 3.92
N ALA A 494 11.95 23.42 4.01
CA ALA A 494 12.88 22.55 3.31
C ALA A 494 12.68 22.57 1.79
N GLN A 495 11.40 22.57 1.36
CA GLN A 495 11.05 22.49 -0.06
C GLN A 495 10.61 23.83 -0.64
N GLY A 496 10.08 24.72 0.19
CA GLY A 496 9.47 25.99 -0.19
C GLY A 496 10.35 27.22 -0.05
N ALA A 497 11.67 27.11 0.14
CA ALA A 497 12.55 28.26 0.39
C ALA A 497 12.45 29.35 -0.71
N ARG A 498 12.32 28.96 -1.99
CA ARG A 498 12.13 29.92 -3.10
C ARG A 498 10.76 30.60 -3.04
N ALA A 499 9.72 29.86 -2.70
CA ALA A 499 8.36 30.40 -2.55
C ALA A 499 8.27 31.34 -1.35
N ILE A 500 8.92 31.01 -0.23
CA ILE A 500 9.02 31.88 0.94
C ILE A 500 9.64 33.22 0.51
N ALA A 501 10.78 33.21 -0.15
CA ALA A 501 11.43 34.43 -0.66
C ALA A 501 10.56 35.20 -1.67
N GLY A 502 9.77 34.50 -2.49
CA GLY A 502 8.84 35.10 -3.44
C GLY A 502 7.66 35.78 -2.75
N VAL A 503 7.02 35.08 -1.80
CA VAL A 503 5.83 35.60 -1.09
C VAL A 503 6.19 36.72 -0.12
N LEU A 504 7.35 36.67 0.52
CA LEU A 504 7.80 37.73 1.41
C LEU A 504 8.07 39.08 0.69
N ARG A 505 8.36 39.04 -0.61
CA ARG A 505 8.48 40.25 -1.45
C ARG A 505 7.14 40.74 -1.97
N ALA A 506 6.09 39.97 -1.84
CA ALA A 506 4.75 40.36 -2.27
C ALA A 506 4.18 41.43 -1.32
N PRO A 507 3.73 42.60 -1.82
CA PRO A 507 3.11 43.59 -0.98
C PRO A 507 1.81 43.07 -0.36
N GLY A 508 1.55 43.44 0.88
CA GLY A 508 0.30 43.11 1.57
C GLY A 508 0.27 41.72 2.20
N TRP A 509 1.41 41.00 2.32
CA TRP A 509 1.54 39.74 3.06
C TRP A 509 2.45 39.91 4.28
N ARG A 510 2.03 39.33 5.41
CA ARG A 510 2.75 39.39 6.68
C ARG A 510 3.03 37.98 7.18
N PRO A 511 4.30 37.62 7.46
CA PRO A 511 4.61 36.43 8.24
C PRO A 511 4.18 36.62 9.69
N VAL A 512 3.34 35.75 10.20
CA VAL A 512 2.75 35.80 11.55
C VAL A 512 3.17 34.66 12.45
N TYR A 513 3.80 33.62 11.86
CA TYR A 513 4.43 32.49 12.56
C TYR A 513 5.60 31.97 11.73
N ALA A 514 6.66 31.58 12.40
CA ALA A 514 7.79 30.88 11.80
C ALA A 514 8.47 29.98 12.84
N ASP A 515 8.81 28.76 12.44
CA ASP A 515 9.66 27.82 13.16
C ASP A 515 10.68 27.19 12.19
N ASP A 516 11.39 26.15 12.61
CA ASP A 516 12.40 25.48 11.78
C ASP A 516 11.80 24.72 10.59
N LEU A 517 10.51 24.39 10.62
CA LEU A 517 9.84 23.56 9.60
C LEU A 517 8.98 24.40 8.64
N ALA A 518 8.30 25.44 9.11
CA ALA A 518 7.32 26.16 8.32
C ALA A 518 7.21 27.64 8.64
N VAL A 519 6.61 28.38 7.67
CA VAL A 519 6.23 29.79 7.82
C VAL A 519 4.76 29.94 7.50
N VAL A 520 4.02 30.67 8.36
CA VAL A 520 2.61 31.01 8.12
C VAL A 520 2.49 32.49 7.81
N LEU A 521 1.82 32.79 6.69
CA LEU A 521 1.54 34.15 6.23
C LEU A 521 0.04 34.39 6.12
N VAL A 522 -0.36 35.64 6.35
CA VAL A 522 -1.72 36.16 6.12
C VAL A 522 -1.62 37.52 5.45
N ARG A 523 -2.77 38.03 4.96
CA ARG A 523 -2.84 39.41 4.44
C ARG A 523 -2.53 40.41 5.55
N GLU A 524 -1.81 41.47 5.20
CA GLU A 524 -1.41 42.54 6.12
C GLU A 524 -2.62 43.16 6.85
N GLU A 525 -3.71 43.43 6.11
CA GLU A 525 -4.97 43.97 6.65
C GLU A 525 -5.59 43.04 7.70
N PHE A 526 -5.59 41.74 7.43
CA PHE A 526 -6.08 40.74 8.35
C PHE A 526 -5.24 40.67 9.62
N ALA A 527 -3.90 40.71 9.47
CA ALA A 527 -2.96 40.66 10.59
C ALA A 527 -3.10 41.93 11.45
N ALA A 528 -3.24 43.12 10.85
CA ALA A 528 -3.42 44.39 11.54
C ALA A 528 -4.74 44.42 12.34
N ALA A 529 -5.85 44.01 11.72
CA ALA A 529 -7.16 43.95 12.37
C ALA A 529 -7.22 43.02 13.59
N ARG A 530 -6.29 42.07 13.71
CA ARG A 530 -6.21 41.09 14.80
C ARG A 530 -4.98 41.23 15.67
N ALA A 531 -4.23 42.29 15.49
CA ALA A 531 -2.99 42.55 16.22
C ALA A 531 -2.01 41.38 16.21
N LEU A 532 -1.94 40.65 15.09
CA LEU A 532 -1.00 39.54 14.94
C LEU A 532 0.42 40.07 14.82
N PRO A 533 1.43 39.44 15.49
CA PRO A 533 2.80 39.90 15.44
C PRO A 533 3.36 39.73 14.01
N ARG A 534 4.33 40.56 13.65
CA ARG A 534 5.21 40.30 12.53
C ARG A 534 6.41 39.47 13.04
N VAL A 535 6.64 38.33 12.48
CA VAL A 535 7.81 37.49 12.82
C VAL A 535 8.85 37.57 11.71
N SER A 536 10.11 37.40 12.05
CA SER A 536 11.17 37.20 11.06
C SER A 536 11.14 35.72 10.62
N PRO A 537 10.92 35.45 9.35
CA PRO A 537 10.85 34.07 8.85
C PRO A 537 12.21 33.41 8.74
#